data_1c6053df8ea42f2ca91b7eb07c412534
#
_entry.id   1c6053df8ea42f2ca91b7eb07c412534
#
_cell.length_a   1.000
_cell.length_b   1.000
_cell.length_c   1.000
_cell.angle_alpha   90.00
_cell.angle_beta   90.00
_cell.angle_gamma   90.00
#
_symmetry.space_group_name_H-M   'P 1'
#
loop_
_entity.id
_entity.type
_entity.pdbx_description
1 polymer ?
#
loop_
_entity_poly.entity_id
_entity_poly.type
_entity_poly.pdbx_seq_one_letter_code
_entity_poly.pdbx_strand_id
1 'polypeptide(L)'
;MSNAIATDAGMAWKTGPIRPRACTCGSVICHLLHERVMTDMSRRMFVGGVAAMMAPFTGLYAAEPGPAGTPKQADRPILLTNLRLFDGTGKPVRQGVQVLIQGKLITALPAAAEKVEGAQVIDCQGKLVMPGLIDTHWHTMLAAIPQMTAMTADLGYLYLSAAQEAQRTLMRGFTSVRDAGGPAFALKRAIDEGMVVGPRIYPSGAMISQTSGHGDFRLRSDIPRAANEPLSQVELTGVAMIADGETEVLRRVREQLMLGASQIKMLAGGGVASLYDPLDSTQFTEKELRAGVEAAGDWNTYVMAHVYTPKGIKRAIKAGVKSIEHGQLADEESVKMMRDEGVWWSLQPFLQDEDSNVYPDPARRESQSKVAQGTVKAYELAQKYGIKTGWGTDVLFNPKGTATQGRQLAKLTRFYDPLTLLKQATSTNAELLALSGERNPYPQPLGRIAPGAYADLLVADGDPAVNLDFLSNPEQNLRLIMKDGKVHKNTL
;
A
#
# COMPACT_ATOMS: atom_id res chain seq x y z
N MET A 1 19.34 -43.77 63.67
CA MET A 1 20.79 -43.63 64.02
C MET A 1 21.42 -42.87 62.88
N SER A 2 21.59 -41.65 63.17
CA SER A 2 22.83 -40.87 63.27
C SER A 2 23.36 -40.38 61.94
N ASN A 3 23.06 -39.14 61.65
CA ASN A 3 23.92 -37.97 61.41
C ASN A 3 25.20 -38.15 60.58
N ALA A 4 25.29 -37.36 59.46
CA ALA A 4 26.36 -36.36 59.36
C ALA A 4 26.11 -35.38 58.24
N ILE A 5 26.07 -34.12 58.64
CA ILE A 5 26.13 -32.90 57.82
C ILE A 5 27.60 -32.75 57.39
N ALA A 6 27.84 -32.49 56.09
CA ALA A 6 29.12 -31.94 55.67
C ALA A 6 28.84 -30.68 54.81
N THR A 7 29.30 -29.60 55.42
CA THR A 7 29.28 -28.21 54.85
C THR A 7 30.44 -28.03 53.92
N ASP A 8 30.13 -27.18 52.92
CA ASP A 8 31.01 -26.15 52.34
C ASP A 8 32.24 -26.57 51.52
N ALA A 9 32.13 -26.36 50.18
CA ALA A 9 33.31 -26.12 49.37
C ALA A 9 33.00 -25.00 48.40
N GLY A 10 33.46 -23.80 48.73
CA GLY A 10 33.39 -22.59 47.94
C GLY A 10 33.98 -22.78 46.55
N MET A 11 33.19 -22.58 45.53
CA MET A 11 33.66 -22.40 44.15
C MET A 11 34.28 -21.01 44.01
N ALA A 12 35.59 -20.94 44.16
CA ALA A 12 36.38 -19.77 43.76
C ALA A 12 36.34 -19.63 42.27
N TRP A 13 35.66 -18.60 41.78
CA TRP A 13 35.73 -18.16 40.39
C TRP A 13 37.14 -17.69 40.07
N LYS A 14 37.91 -18.48 39.32
CA LYS A 14 39.15 -18.05 38.74
C LYS A 14 38.83 -17.05 37.62
N THR A 15 38.96 -15.77 37.91
CA THR A 15 38.94 -14.71 36.90
C THR A 15 40.27 -14.74 36.14
N GLY A 16 40.36 -15.58 35.13
CA GLY A 16 41.39 -15.44 34.09
C GLY A 16 41.06 -14.25 33.19
N PRO A 17 42.06 -13.55 32.65
CA PRO A 17 41.78 -12.42 31.77
C PRO A 17 41.03 -12.92 30.53
N ILE A 18 39.81 -12.37 30.28
CA ILE A 18 39.06 -12.58 29.06
C ILE A 18 39.88 -11.95 27.93
N ARG A 19 40.48 -12.76 27.10
CA ARG A 19 41.09 -12.26 25.84
C ARG A 19 39.97 -11.92 24.88
N PRO A 20 39.81 -10.65 24.45
CA PRO A 20 38.82 -10.30 23.47
C PRO A 20 39.16 -11.00 22.15
N ARG A 21 38.20 -11.69 21.56
CA ARG A 21 38.34 -12.22 20.17
C ARG A 21 38.39 -11.07 19.20
N ALA A 22 39.36 -11.07 18.29
CA ALA A 22 39.49 -10.08 17.26
C ALA A 22 38.18 -10.01 16.42
N CYS A 23 37.73 -8.80 16.14
CA CYS A 23 36.57 -8.59 15.25
C CYS A 23 36.96 -9.00 13.83
N THR A 24 36.23 -9.94 13.22
CA THR A 24 36.45 -10.43 11.87
C THR A 24 35.69 -9.63 10.79
N CYS A 25 35.09 -8.49 11.16
CA CYS A 25 34.26 -7.70 10.24
C CYS A 25 35.02 -6.88 9.21
N GLY A 26 36.35 -6.81 9.25
CA GLY A 26 37.20 -6.06 8.29
C GLY A 26 37.01 -4.54 8.30
N SER A 27 36.20 -4.00 9.20
CA SER A 27 35.92 -2.58 9.28
C SER A 27 37.09 -1.81 9.93
N VAL A 28 37.57 -0.77 9.27
CA VAL A 28 38.59 0.15 9.80
C VAL A 28 38.19 0.76 11.13
N ILE A 29 36.90 1.03 11.33
CA ILE A 29 36.35 1.57 12.58
C ILE A 29 36.45 0.55 13.71
N CYS A 30 36.17 -0.73 13.47
CA CYS A 30 36.34 -1.78 14.47
C CYS A 30 37.81 -1.97 14.87
N HIS A 31 38.73 -1.78 13.91
CA HIS A 31 40.18 -1.90 14.17
C HIS A 31 40.68 -0.74 15.03
N LEU A 32 40.28 0.48 14.73
CA LEU A 32 40.63 1.69 15.49
C LEU A 32 40.05 1.69 16.90
N LEU A 33 38.81 1.14 17.09
CA LEU A 33 38.20 0.96 18.40
C LEU A 33 38.90 -0.13 19.21
N HIS A 34 39.36 -1.20 18.54
CA HIS A 34 40.09 -2.28 19.20
C HIS A 34 41.45 -1.81 19.73
N GLU A 35 42.23 -1.05 18.93
CA GLU A 35 43.53 -0.51 19.38
C GLU A 35 43.37 0.50 20.51
N ARG A 36 42.34 1.35 20.54
CA ARG A 36 42.10 2.34 21.59
C ARG A 36 41.61 1.74 22.91
N VAL A 37 40.87 0.62 22.87
CA VAL A 37 40.35 -0.04 24.07
C VAL A 37 41.45 -0.85 24.78
N MET A 38 42.51 -1.21 24.09
CA MET A 38 43.62 -2.01 24.66
C MET A 38 44.72 -1.15 25.32
N THR A 39 44.69 0.19 25.23
CA THR A 39 45.53 1.07 26.01
C THR A 39 44.81 1.46 27.30
N ASP A 40 45.38 1.09 28.43
CA ASP A 40 45.02 1.23 29.84
C ASP A 40 44.15 2.48 30.16
N MET A 41 42.86 2.39 29.96
CA MET A 41 41.89 3.46 30.29
C MET A 41 41.08 3.10 31.53
N SER A 42 41.10 3.98 32.52
CA SER A 42 40.26 3.85 33.72
C SER A 42 38.76 3.89 33.34
N ARG A 43 37.88 3.24 34.12
CA ARG A 43 36.40 3.25 33.90
C ARG A 43 35.81 4.66 33.72
N ARG A 44 36.40 5.68 34.36
CA ARG A 44 35.97 7.07 34.24
C ARG A 44 36.33 7.65 32.87
N MET A 45 37.51 7.31 32.31
CA MET A 45 37.91 7.72 30.98
C MET A 45 37.11 7.01 29.89
N PHE A 46 36.70 5.76 30.08
CA PHE A 46 35.84 5.03 29.16
C PHE A 46 34.45 5.67 29.04
N VAL A 47 33.80 5.99 30.19
CA VAL A 47 32.48 6.67 30.20
C VAL A 47 32.58 8.09 29.63
N GLY A 48 33.65 8.84 29.93
CA GLY A 48 33.91 10.14 29.38
C GLY A 48 34.23 10.09 27.88
N GLY A 49 34.95 9.07 27.42
CA GLY A 49 35.27 8.85 26.00
C GLY A 49 34.05 8.47 25.15
N VAL A 50 33.15 7.65 25.68
CA VAL A 50 31.88 7.28 24.99
C VAL A 50 30.93 8.49 24.95
N ALA A 51 30.84 9.29 26.03
CA ALA A 51 30.08 10.53 26.01
C ALA A 51 30.64 11.58 25.03
N ALA A 52 31.96 11.69 24.92
CA ALA A 52 32.62 12.58 23.96
C ALA A 52 32.52 12.06 22.52
N MET A 53 32.39 10.76 22.28
CA MET A 53 32.13 10.20 20.95
C MET A 53 30.64 10.33 20.52
N MET A 54 29.72 10.43 21.49
CA MET A 54 28.32 10.68 21.16
C MET A 54 27.99 12.17 21.00
N ALA A 55 28.85 13.05 21.41
CA ALA A 55 28.53 14.47 21.51
C ALA A 55 28.79 15.26 20.26
N PRO A 56 29.37 15.12 19.22
CA PRO A 56 29.00 15.76 17.93
C PRO A 56 29.53 15.03 16.68
N PHE A 57 28.93 13.93 16.33
CA PHE A 57 28.93 13.54 14.93
C PHE A 57 27.96 14.38 14.08
N THR A 58 27.31 15.36 14.70
CA THR A 58 26.56 16.41 13.98
C THR A 58 27.44 17.46 13.29
N GLY A 59 28.76 17.46 13.55
CA GLY A 59 29.69 18.47 12.98
C GLY A 59 30.58 18.01 11.82
N LEU A 60 30.60 16.71 11.47
CA LEU A 60 31.50 16.19 10.42
C LEU A 60 30.76 15.78 9.12
N TYR A 61 29.45 15.90 9.08
CA TYR A 61 28.65 15.99 7.87
C TYR A 61 27.90 17.33 7.82
N ALA A 62 28.56 18.42 8.21
CA ALA A 62 28.25 19.68 7.56
C ALA A 62 28.73 19.46 6.11
N ALA A 63 27.82 18.99 5.25
CA ALA A 63 27.96 19.31 3.84
C ALA A 63 28.32 20.80 3.82
N GLU A 64 29.40 21.16 3.11
CA GLU A 64 29.63 22.54 2.81
C GLU A 64 28.30 23.15 2.44
N PRO A 65 27.88 24.31 2.99
CA PRO A 65 26.67 24.94 2.53
C PRO A 65 26.84 25.10 1.04
N GLY A 66 26.18 24.23 0.29
CA GLY A 66 26.05 24.40 -1.16
C GLY A 66 25.61 25.85 -1.35
N PRO A 67 26.02 26.52 -2.44
CA PRO A 67 25.82 27.95 -2.64
C PRO A 67 24.42 28.29 -2.16
N ALA A 68 24.33 29.25 -1.23
CA ALA A 68 23.10 29.60 -0.50
C ALA A 68 21.94 29.52 -1.48
N GLY A 69 21.14 28.45 -1.36
CA GLY A 69 20.04 28.22 -2.28
C GLY A 69 19.23 29.48 -2.29
N THR A 70 18.97 30.02 -3.45
CA THR A 70 18.01 31.10 -3.65
C THR A 70 16.87 30.85 -2.68
N PRO A 71 16.48 31.82 -1.81
CA PRO A 71 15.45 31.61 -0.79
C PRO A 71 14.31 30.90 -1.50
N LYS A 72 13.87 29.73 -0.97
CA LYS A 72 12.73 28.96 -1.50
C LYS A 72 11.66 30.02 -1.74
N GLN A 73 11.37 30.28 -3.01
CA GLN A 73 10.37 31.25 -3.41
C GLN A 73 9.14 30.86 -2.61
N ALA A 74 8.74 31.69 -1.66
CA ALA A 74 7.63 31.39 -0.74
C ALA A 74 6.52 30.87 -1.63
N ASP A 75 6.08 29.60 -1.43
CA ASP A 75 5.22 28.87 -2.35
C ASP A 75 4.03 29.76 -2.67
N ARG A 76 4.09 30.44 -3.83
CA ARG A 76 3.00 31.32 -4.26
C ARG A 76 1.75 30.44 -4.32
N PRO A 77 0.63 30.90 -3.75
CA PRO A 77 -0.63 30.17 -3.91
C PRO A 77 -0.93 29.92 -5.39
N ILE A 78 -1.47 28.78 -5.71
CA ILE A 78 -1.95 28.44 -7.06
C ILE A 78 -3.48 28.60 -7.05
N LEU A 79 -4.00 29.31 -8.05
CA LEU A 79 -5.42 29.51 -8.26
C LEU A 79 -5.84 28.87 -9.57
N LEU A 80 -6.65 27.81 -9.50
CA LEU A 80 -7.29 27.22 -10.68
C LEU A 80 -8.58 27.99 -10.97
N THR A 81 -8.72 28.49 -12.19
CA THR A 81 -9.85 29.30 -12.64
C THR A 81 -10.53 28.70 -13.86
N ASN A 82 -11.69 29.23 -14.25
CA ASN A 82 -12.42 28.83 -15.46
C ASN A 82 -12.57 27.31 -15.57
N LEU A 83 -13.28 26.71 -14.62
CA LEU A 83 -13.37 25.26 -14.47
C LEU A 83 -14.81 24.77 -14.23
N ARG A 84 -15.02 23.50 -14.51
CA ARG A 84 -16.17 22.71 -14.07
C ARG A 84 -15.70 21.80 -12.95
N LEU A 85 -16.31 21.87 -11.77
CA LEU A 85 -15.85 21.19 -10.56
C LEU A 85 -16.67 19.94 -10.24
N PHE A 86 -16.06 18.77 -10.23
CA PHE A 86 -16.49 17.60 -9.49
C PHE A 86 -15.72 17.54 -8.18
N ASP A 87 -16.40 17.71 -7.04
CA ASP A 87 -15.74 17.85 -5.72
C ASP A 87 -15.47 16.53 -4.99
N GLY A 88 -15.76 15.38 -5.62
CA GLY A 88 -15.60 14.04 -5.03
C GLY A 88 -16.80 13.56 -4.21
N THR A 89 -17.85 14.36 -4.03
CA THR A 89 -19.01 13.96 -3.19
C THR A 89 -20.09 13.18 -3.95
N GLY A 90 -19.96 13.03 -5.27
CA GLY A 90 -20.98 12.43 -6.13
C GLY A 90 -22.11 13.36 -6.50
N LYS A 91 -22.05 14.63 -6.10
CA LYS A 91 -22.96 15.68 -6.55
C LYS A 91 -22.68 16.04 -8.01
N PRO A 92 -23.67 16.59 -8.73
CA PRO A 92 -23.46 17.10 -10.07
C PRO A 92 -22.30 18.08 -10.17
N VAL A 93 -21.64 18.08 -11.32
CA VAL A 93 -20.56 19.03 -11.65
C VAL A 93 -21.08 20.45 -11.57
N ARG A 94 -20.35 21.34 -10.88
CA ARG A 94 -20.72 22.75 -10.72
C ARG A 94 -19.73 23.69 -11.38
N GLN A 95 -20.20 24.89 -11.68
CA GLN A 95 -19.41 26.01 -12.20
C GLN A 95 -19.45 27.19 -11.20
N GLY A 96 -18.80 28.29 -11.53
CA GLY A 96 -18.85 29.51 -10.74
C GLY A 96 -17.94 29.51 -9.50
N VAL A 97 -16.97 28.59 -9.45
CA VAL A 97 -16.00 28.48 -8.37
C VAL A 97 -14.58 28.41 -8.91
N GLN A 98 -13.62 28.72 -8.04
CA GLN A 98 -12.19 28.57 -8.25
C GLN A 98 -11.64 27.63 -7.19
N VAL A 99 -10.41 27.14 -7.35
CA VAL A 99 -9.71 26.32 -6.34
C VAL A 99 -8.40 26.99 -5.97
N LEU A 100 -8.28 27.41 -4.71
CA LEU A 100 -7.08 28.01 -4.17
C LEU A 100 -6.26 26.97 -3.42
N ILE A 101 -4.98 26.87 -3.79
CA ILE A 101 -4.03 25.91 -3.24
C ILE A 101 -2.86 26.66 -2.65
N GLN A 102 -2.45 26.27 -1.43
CA GLN A 102 -1.24 26.79 -0.79
C GLN A 102 -0.43 25.62 -0.20
N GLY A 103 0.82 25.49 -0.64
CA GLY A 103 1.63 24.35 -0.29
C GLY A 103 0.97 23.04 -0.74
N LYS A 104 0.76 22.11 0.17
CA LYS A 104 0.17 20.80 -0.12
C LYS A 104 -1.37 20.74 -0.03
N LEU A 105 -2.03 21.85 0.35
CA LEU A 105 -3.44 21.83 0.72
C LEU A 105 -4.29 22.75 -0.16
N ILE A 106 -5.52 22.35 -0.36
CA ILE A 106 -6.60 23.25 -0.82
C ILE A 106 -6.98 24.12 0.36
N THR A 107 -6.92 25.46 0.21
CA THR A 107 -7.19 26.40 1.29
C THR A 107 -8.56 27.04 1.20
N ALA A 108 -9.07 27.25 -0.02
CA ALA A 108 -10.37 27.85 -0.25
C ALA A 108 -10.98 27.45 -1.59
N LEU A 109 -12.28 27.68 -1.73
CA LEU A 109 -13.02 27.59 -2.98
C LEU A 109 -13.68 28.95 -3.27
N PRO A 110 -12.92 29.95 -3.71
CA PRO A 110 -13.45 31.29 -4.00
C PRO A 110 -14.53 31.27 -5.09
N ALA A 111 -15.43 32.25 -5.09
CA ALA A 111 -16.35 32.46 -6.20
C ALA A 111 -15.57 32.85 -7.47
N ALA A 112 -16.12 32.54 -8.68
CA ALA A 112 -15.42 32.82 -9.92
C ALA A 112 -15.09 34.30 -10.15
N ALA A 113 -15.88 35.22 -9.58
CA ALA A 113 -15.65 36.66 -9.70
C ALA A 113 -14.68 37.20 -8.61
N GLU A 114 -14.31 36.40 -7.63
CA GLU A 114 -13.43 36.79 -6.54
C GLU A 114 -11.98 36.90 -7.01
N LYS A 115 -11.34 38.03 -6.71
CA LYS A 115 -9.91 38.21 -7.03
C LYS A 115 -9.06 37.70 -5.86
N VAL A 116 -8.09 36.85 -6.19
CA VAL A 116 -7.09 36.35 -5.25
C VAL A 116 -5.74 36.96 -5.63
N GLU A 117 -5.28 37.92 -4.86
CA GLU A 117 -4.02 38.63 -5.11
C GLU A 117 -2.82 37.70 -4.81
N GLY A 118 -1.75 37.89 -5.57
CA GLY A 118 -0.48 37.18 -5.35
C GLY A 118 -0.47 35.71 -5.76
N ALA A 119 -1.59 35.13 -6.20
CA ALA A 119 -1.64 33.75 -6.66
C ALA A 119 -1.08 33.58 -8.08
N GLN A 120 -0.48 32.44 -8.35
CA GLN A 120 -0.23 31.97 -9.72
C GLN A 120 -1.54 31.44 -10.30
N VAL A 121 -2.06 32.07 -11.33
CA VAL A 121 -3.30 31.67 -11.99
C VAL A 121 -3.02 30.60 -13.02
N ILE A 122 -3.81 29.52 -13.00
CA ILE A 122 -3.88 28.50 -14.05
C ILE A 122 -5.32 28.49 -14.58
N ASP A 123 -5.50 28.91 -15.82
CA ASP A 123 -6.79 28.84 -16.53
C ASP A 123 -7.05 27.39 -16.97
N CYS A 124 -8.08 26.76 -16.41
CA CYS A 124 -8.47 25.39 -16.76
C CYS A 124 -9.30 25.30 -18.06
N GLN A 125 -9.53 26.42 -18.77
CA GLN A 125 -10.18 26.47 -20.08
C GLN A 125 -11.58 25.81 -20.11
N GLY A 126 -12.35 25.93 -19.04
CA GLY A 126 -13.68 25.31 -18.92
C GLY A 126 -13.67 23.80 -18.72
N LYS A 127 -12.48 23.19 -18.51
CA LYS A 127 -12.33 21.74 -18.35
C LYS A 127 -12.79 21.25 -16.98
N LEU A 128 -12.95 19.92 -16.87
CA LEU A 128 -13.29 19.26 -15.62
C LEU A 128 -12.09 19.30 -14.65
N VAL A 129 -12.32 19.82 -13.44
CA VAL A 129 -11.41 19.65 -12.29
C VAL A 129 -12.02 18.65 -11.33
N MET A 130 -11.26 17.65 -10.95
CA MET A 130 -11.68 16.56 -10.08
C MET A 130 -10.57 16.16 -9.12
N PRO A 131 -10.87 15.44 -8.00
CA PRO A 131 -9.83 14.88 -7.14
C PRO A 131 -8.98 13.88 -7.90
N GLY A 132 -7.74 13.70 -7.46
CA GLY A 132 -6.91 12.57 -7.89
C GLY A 132 -7.59 11.24 -7.58
N LEU A 133 -7.45 10.27 -8.48
CA LEU A 133 -8.01 8.94 -8.37
C LEU A 133 -7.28 8.11 -7.30
N ILE A 134 -8.01 7.20 -6.70
CA ILE A 134 -7.52 6.27 -5.67
C ILE A 134 -7.81 4.84 -6.11
N ASP A 135 -6.79 4.00 -6.18
CA ASP A 135 -6.91 2.55 -6.40
C ASP A 135 -6.72 1.83 -5.06
N THR A 136 -7.75 1.13 -4.57
CA THR A 136 -7.69 0.47 -3.25
C THR A 136 -7.21 -0.98 -3.31
N HIS A 137 -6.81 -1.48 -4.48
CA HIS A 137 -6.20 -2.79 -4.62
C HIS A 137 -5.15 -2.77 -5.73
N TRP A 138 -3.97 -2.30 -5.39
CA TRP A 138 -2.83 -2.17 -6.28
C TRP A 138 -1.63 -2.95 -5.74
N HIS A 139 -0.81 -3.49 -6.59
CA HIS A 139 0.43 -4.16 -6.20
C HIS A 139 1.63 -3.34 -6.66
N THR A 140 2.00 -2.34 -5.87
CA THR A 140 2.98 -1.31 -6.23
C THR A 140 4.32 -1.87 -6.70
N MET A 141 4.78 -2.94 -6.06
CA MET A 141 6.06 -3.58 -6.39
C MET A 141 5.95 -4.65 -7.48
N LEU A 142 4.73 -5.15 -7.75
CA LEU A 142 4.54 -6.38 -8.50
C LEU A 142 3.67 -6.21 -9.76
N ALA A 143 2.99 -5.07 -9.94
CA ALA A 143 2.07 -4.86 -11.06
C ALA A 143 2.78 -4.91 -12.41
N ALA A 144 3.93 -4.23 -12.53
CA ALA A 144 4.66 -4.03 -13.79
C ALA A 144 5.77 -5.06 -14.05
N ILE A 145 5.74 -6.21 -13.39
CA ILE A 145 6.77 -7.24 -13.54
C ILE A 145 6.12 -8.62 -13.74
N PRO A 146 6.62 -9.45 -14.69
CA PRO A 146 6.11 -10.82 -14.83
C PRO A 146 6.36 -11.67 -13.59
N GLN A 147 5.45 -12.60 -13.28
CA GLN A 147 5.49 -13.45 -12.08
C GLN A 147 6.86 -14.12 -11.86
N MET A 148 7.38 -14.81 -12.86
CA MET A 148 8.68 -15.50 -12.74
C MET A 148 9.82 -14.53 -12.46
N THR A 149 9.82 -13.35 -13.08
CA THR A 149 10.83 -12.32 -12.81
C THR A 149 10.71 -11.81 -11.38
N ALA A 150 9.50 -11.59 -10.89
CA ALA A 150 9.27 -11.17 -9.50
C ALA A 150 9.78 -12.20 -8.47
N MET A 151 9.74 -13.50 -8.81
CA MET A 151 10.18 -14.59 -7.93
C MET A 151 11.70 -14.81 -7.97
N THR A 152 12.39 -14.41 -9.03
CA THR A 152 13.79 -14.81 -9.30
C THR A 152 14.77 -13.65 -9.44
N ALA A 153 14.29 -12.44 -9.69
CA ALA A 153 15.15 -11.26 -9.82
C ALA A 153 15.68 -10.80 -8.45
N ASP A 154 16.77 -10.05 -8.49
CA ASP A 154 17.27 -9.37 -7.31
C ASP A 154 16.32 -8.23 -6.86
N LEU A 155 16.35 -7.91 -5.57
CA LEU A 155 15.45 -6.91 -4.98
C LEU A 155 15.65 -5.51 -5.58
N GLY A 156 16.89 -5.17 -5.98
CA GLY A 156 17.19 -3.90 -6.63
C GLY A 156 16.42 -3.73 -7.94
N TYR A 157 16.36 -4.78 -8.76
CA TYR A 157 15.58 -4.76 -10.01
C TYR A 157 14.09 -4.55 -9.76
N LEU A 158 13.52 -5.21 -8.72
CA LEU A 158 12.11 -5.01 -8.34
C LEU A 158 11.84 -3.54 -7.99
N TYR A 159 12.71 -2.91 -7.19
CA TYR A 159 12.55 -1.50 -6.82
C TYR A 159 12.68 -0.55 -8.01
N LEU A 160 13.61 -0.77 -8.93
CA LEU A 160 13.77 0.07 -10.11
C LEU A 160 12.55 -0.02 -11.03
N SER A 161 12.04 -1.23 -11.25
CA SER A 161 10.81 -1.46 -12.02
C SER A 161 9.60 -0.78 -11.36
N ALA A 162 9.45 -0.93 -10.04
CA ALA A 162 8.36 -0.33 -9.29
C ALA A 162 8.45 1.20 -9.23
N ALA A 163 9.65 1.78 -9.14
CA ALA A 163 9.84 3.23 -9.18
C ALA A 163 9.41 3.83 -10.52
N GLN A 164 9.73 3.16 -11.62
CA GLN A 164 9.26 3.57 -12.96
C GLN A 164 7.73 3.49 -13.06
N GLU A 165 7.13 2.40 -12.56
CA GLU A 165 5.69 2.20 -12.61
C GLU A 165 4.94 3.17 -11.67
N ALA A 166 5.52 3.54 -10.54
CA ALA A 166 4.94 4.55 -9.65
C ALA A 166 4.75 5.90 -10.36
N GLN A 167 5.73 6.33 -11.15
CA GLN A 167 5.60 7.54 -11.97
C GLN A 167 4.47 7.39 -13.00
N ARG A 168 4.40 6.25 -13.70
CA ARG A 168 3.34 5.98 -14.68
C ARG A 168 1.96 5.94 -14.03
N THR A 169 1.85 5.36 -12.83
CA THR A 169 0.62 5.34 -12.03
C THR A 169 0.12 6.76 -11.76
N LEU A 170 1.00 7.66 -11.32
CA LEU A 170 0.65 9.07 -11.12
C LEU A 170 0.24 9.74 -12.45
N MET A 171 0.93 9.45 -13.56
CA MET A 171 0.61 10.02 -14.88
C MET A 171 -0.73 9.50 -15.44
N ARG A 172 -1.24 8.37 -14.95
CA ARG A 172 -2.61 7.91 -15.23
C ARG A 172 -3.67 8.56 -14.34
N GLY A 173 -3.28 9.49 -13.44
CA GLY A 173 -4.18 10.23 -12.58
C GLY A 173 -4.45 9.59 -11.22
N PHE A 174 -3.79 8.47 -10.90
CA PHE A 174 -3.90 7.85 -9.58
C PHE A 174 -2.91 8.48 -8.62
N THR A 175 -3.42 9.36 -7.76
CA THR A 175 -2.61 10.10 -6.79
C THR A 175 -2.40 9.33 -5.48
N SER A 176 -3.20 8.30 -5.22
CA SER A 176 -3.08 7.42 -4.06
C SER A 176 -3.39 5.97 -4.43
N VAL A 177 -2.71 5.03 -3.79
CA VAL A 177 -2.94 3.59 -3.94
C VAL A 177 -2.88 2.90 -2.58
N ARG A 178 -3.75 1.89 -2.36
CA ARG A 178 -3.60 0.92 -1.28
C ARG A 178 -2.86 -0.29 -1.83
N ASP A 179 -1.64 -0.47 -1.36
CA ASP A 179 -0.82 -1.61 -1.76
C ASP A 179 -1.33 -2.87 -1.07
N ALA A 180 -1.64 -3.88 -1.88
CA ALA A 180 -2.26 -5.12 -1.44
C ALA A 180 -1.25 -6.27 -1.29
N GLY A 181 0.04 -5.98 -1.32
CA GLY A 181 1.09 -6.96 -1.08
C GLY A 181 2.38 -6.67 -1.83
N GLY A 182 3.48 -6.83 -1.10
CA GLY A 182 4.83 -6.63 -1.59
C GLY A 182 5.65 -5.66 -0.72
N PRO A 183 6.97 -5.59 -0.91
CA PRO A 183 7.88 -4.81 -0.07
C PRO A 183 7.85 -3.31 -0.42
N ALA A 184 6.69 -2.64 -0.33
CA ALA A 184 6.50 -1.26 -0.80
C ALA A 184 7.07 -0.17 0.12
N PHE A 185 7.59 -0.50 1.31
CA PHE A 185 7.98 0.48 2.34
C PHE A 185 9.08 1.45 1.88
N ALA A 186 10.15 0.93 1.25
CA ALA A 186 11.25 1.77 0.80
C ALA A 186 10.84 2.66 -0.40
N LEU A 187 10.01 2.13 -1.31
CA LEU A 187 9.47 2.92 -2.42
C LEU A 187 8.54 4.03 -1.91
N LYS A 188 7.65 3.70 -0.95
CA LYS A 188 6.81 4.71 -0.27
C LYS A 188 7.68 5.83 0.30
N ARG A 189 8.71 5.46 1.07
CA ARG A 189 9.63 6.42 1.68
C ARG A 189 10.31 7.30 0.61
N ALA A 190 10.83 6.71 -0.45
CA ALA A 190 11.48 7.45 -1.54
C ALA A 190 10.52 8.44 -2.24
N ILE A 191 9.23 8.09 -2.37
CA ILE A 191 8.20 8.98 -2.92
C ILE A 191 7.89 10.11 -1.93
N ASP A 192 7.71 9.81 -0.65
CA ASP A 192 7.39 10.80 0.38
C ASP A 192 8.53 11.82 0.59
N GLU A 193 9.78 11.37 0.46
CA GLU A 193 10.99 12.22 0.51
C GLU A 193 11.25 12.97 -0.82
N GLY A 194 10.48 12.67 -1.88
CA GLY A 194 10.60 13.31 -3.19
C GLY A 194 11.75 12.81 -4.06
N MET A 195 12.38 11.69 -3.70
CA MET A 195 13.41 11.03 -4.52
C MET A 195 12.81 10.39 -5.78
N VAL A 196 11.60 9.87 -5.67
CA VAL A 196 10.85 9.22 -6.75
C VAL A 196 9.50 9.91 -6.93
N VAL A 197 9.10 10.11 -8.17
CA VAL A 197 7.75 10.60 -8.50
C VAL A 197 6.76 9.43 -8.48
N GLY A 198 5.65 9.58 -7.75
CA GLY A 198 4.64 8.53 -7.67
C GLY A 198 3.44 8.90 -6.80
N PRO A 199 2.45 8.00 -6.67
CA PRO A 199 1.28 8.19 -5.82
C PRO A 199 1.66 8.09 -4.34
N ARG A 200 0.73 8.49 -3.46
CA ARG A 200 0.76 8.10 -2.05
C ARG A 200 0.56 6.60 -1.95
N ILE A 201 1.33 5.92 -1.12
CA ILE A 201 1.23 4.47 -0.94
C ILE A 201 0.77 4.17 0.49
N TYR A 202 -0.30 3.38 0.62
CA TYR A 202 -0.74 2.75 1.86
C TYR A 202 -0.24 1.30 1.85
N PRO A 203 0.93 1.00 2.41
CA PRO A 203 1.56 -0.31 2.26
C PRO A 203 0.95 -1.34 3.21
N SER A 204 0.74 -2.58 2.73
CA SER A 204 0.44 -3.73 3.58
C SER A 204 1.69 -4.51 3.99
N GLY A 205 2.76 -4.35 3.22
CA GLY A 205 3.91 -5.24 3.30
C GLY A 205 3.65 -6.60 2.66
N ALA A 206 4.38 -7.61 3.08
CA ALA A 206 4.24 -8.96 2.55
C ALA A 206 2.82 -9.51 2.74
N MET A 207 2.32 -10.23 1.75
CA MET A 207 1.08 -11.01 1.88
C MET A 207 1.28 -12.14 2.88
N ILE A 208 0.43 -12.24 3.90
CA ILE A 208 0.50 -13.33 4.88
C ILE A 208 -0.33 -14.50 4.35
N SER A 209 0.33 -15.64 4.13
CA SER A 209 -0.26 -16.86 3.56
C SER A 209 0.10 -18.07 4.40
N GLN A 210 -0.74 -19.10 4.35
CA GLN A 210 -0.41 -20.40 4.92
C GLN A 210 0.43 -21.23 3.91
N THR A 211 1.02 -22.34 4.36
CA THR A 211 1.59 -23.36 3.46
C THR A 211 0.53 -23.81 2.45
N SER A 212 0.90 -23.91 1.18
CA SER A 212 0.03 -24.16 0.03
C SER A 212 -1.12 -23.16 -0.16
N GLY A 213 -1.02 -21.97 0.43
CA GLY A 213 -2.01 -20.91 0.27
C GLY A 213 -1.76 -20.06 -0.98
N HIS A 214 -2.65 -19.09 -1.22
CA HIS A 214 -2.65 -18.26 -2.43
C HIS A 214 -1.35 -17.45 -2.63
N GLY A 215 -0.66 -17.08 -1.54
CA GLY A 215 0.63 -16.40 -1.56
C GLY A 215 1.82 -17.33 -1.36
N ASP A 216 1.64 -18.63 -1.39
CA ASP A 216 2.77 -19.56 -1.32
C ASP A 216 3.42 -19.69 -2.69
N PHE A 217 4.31 -18.75 -2.99
CA PHE A 217 5.07 -18.73 -4.23
C PHE A 217 6.42 -19.47 -4.13
N ARG A 218 6.65 -20.24 -3.04
CA ARG A 218 7.86 -21.05 -2.90
C ARG A 218 7.97 -22.08 -4.03
N LEU A 219 9.18 -22.41 -4.40
CA LEU A 219 9.42 -23.51 -5.32
C LEU A 219 9.20 -24.85 -4.59
N ARG A 220 8.83 -25.89 -5.32
CA ARG A 220 8.69 -27.25 -4.74
C ARG A 220 9.98 -27.77 -4.13
N SER A 221 11.13 -27.27 -4.60
CA SER A 221 12.45 -27.56 -4.04
C SER A 221 12.67 -26.96 -2.64
N ASP A 222 11.86 -25.96 -2.26
CA ASP A 222 11.95 -25.27 -0.97
C ASP A 222 11.17 -26.00 0.14
N ILE A 223 10.53 -27.12 -0.19
CA ILE A 223 9.72 -27.93 0.75
C ILE A 223 10.17 -29.41 0.75
N PRO A 224 10.07 -30.13 1.89
CA PRO A 224 9.63 -29.63 3.21
C PRO A 224 10.64 -28.67 3.84
N ARG A 225 10.16 -27.72 4.63
CA ARG A 225 10.99 -26.77 5.39
C ARG A 225 10.55 -26.72 6.84
N ALA A 226 11.50 -26.82 7.77
CA ALA A 226 11.22 -26.63 9.19
C ALA A 226 11.09 -25.15 9.54
N ALA A 227 10.38 -24.82 10.61
CA ALA A 227 10.11 -23.43 11.04
C ALA A 227 11.37 -22.61 11.34
N ASN A 228 12.50 -23.26 11.64
CA ASN A 228 13.78 -22.64 11.97
C ASN A 228 14.79 -22.64 10.81
N GLU A 229 14.38 -23.10 9.63
CA GLU A 229 15.22 -23.05 8.43
C GLU A 229 15.21 -21.66 7.78
N PRO A 230 16.22 -21.33 6.95
CA PRO A 230 16.29 -20.05 6.24
C PRO A 230 15.01 -19.77 5.44
N LEU A 231 14.63 -18.52 5.37
CA LEU A 231 13.51 -18.07 4.55
C LEU A 231 13.78 -18.33 3.07
N SER A 232 12.73 -18.65 2.32
CA SER A 232 12.79 -18.75 0.85
C SER A 232 13.05 -17.39 0.21
N GLN A 233 13.46 -17.37 -1.05
CA GLN A 233 13.71 -16.12 -1.79
C GLN A 233 12.48 -15.19 -1.77
N VAL A 234 11.28 -15.72 -1.92
CA VAL A 234 10.03 -14.96 -1.93
C VAL A 234 9.77 -14.29 -0.58
N GLU A 235 10.08 -14.98 0.51
CA GLU A 235 9.96 -14.43 1.86
C GLU A 235 11.06 -13.39 2.15
N LEU A 236 12.30 -13.65 1.72
CA LEU A 236 13.42 -12.73 1.87
C LEU A 236 13.19 -11.41 1.12
N THR A 237 12.57 -11.48 -0.06
CA THR A 237 12.22 -10.27 -0.82
C THR A 237 10.97 -9.55 -0.29
N GLY A 238 10.23 -10.15 0.65
CA GLY A 238 9.04 -9.54 1.25
C GLY A 238 7.80 -9.54 0.34
N VAL A 239 7.75 -10.43 -0.66
CA VAL A 239 6.57 -10.59 -1.53
C VAL A 239 5.44 -11.25 -0.74
N ALA A 240 5.75 -12.36 -0.06
CA ALA A 240 4.81 -13.05 0.81
C ALA A 240 5.56 -13.64 2.01
N MET A 241 4.85 -13.85 3.11
CA MET A 241 5.33 -14.54 4.30
C MET A 241 4.46 -15.75 4.58
N ILE A 242 5.07 -16.91 4.73
CA ILE A 242 4.35 -18.14 5.08
C ILE A 242 4.27 -18.26 6.60
N ALA A 243 3.06 -18.50 7.09
CA ALA A 243 2.75 -18.61 8.50
C ALA A 243 1.71 -19.70 8.72
N ASP A 244 2.04 -20.71 9.52
CA ASP A 244 1.14 -21.78 9.94
C ASP A 244 1.01 -21.75 11.46
N GLY A 245 -0.23 -21.66 11.93
CA GLY A 245 -0.55 -21.52 13.35
C GLY A 245 -0.54 -20.07 13.86
N GLU A 246 -1.29 -19.84 14.92
CA GLU A 246 -1.51 -18.51 15.51
C GLU A 246 -0.20 -17.77 15.86
N THR A 247 0.80 -18.49 16.38
CA THR A 247 2.08 -17.90 16.78
C THR A 247 2.86 -17.33 15.60
N GLU A 248 2.90 -18.04 14.46
CA GLU A 248 3.60 -17.55 13.27
C GLU A 248 2.83 -16.41 12.61
N VAL A 249 1.52 -16.49 12.53
CA VAL A 249 0.68 -15.38 12.04
C VAL A 249 0.93 -14.11 12.86
N LEU A 250 0.91 -14.19 14.20
CA LEU A 250 1.25 -13.06 15.08
C LEU A 250 2.64 -12.48 14.76
N ARG A 251 3.64 -13.33 14.59
CA ARG A 251 5.01 -12.89 14.27
C ARG A 251 5.04 -12.15 12.94
N ARG A 252 4.53 -12.77 11.87
CA ARG A 252 4.59 -12.20 10.51
C ARG A 252 3.80 -10.91 10.38
N VAL A 253 2.63 -10.81 11.01
CA VAL A 253 1.84 -9.58 11.05
C VAL A 253 2.60 -8.47 11.79
N ARG A 254 3.15 -8.76 12.96
CA ARG A 254 3.93 -7.79 13.75
C ARG A 254 5.19 -7.31 13.02
N GLU A 255 5.84 -8.17 12.22
CA GLU A 255 6.95 -7.77 11.34
C GLU A 255 6.50 -6.72 10.31
N GLN A 256 5.35 -6.90 9.65
CA GLN A 256 4.84 -5.91 8.70
C GLN A 256 4.47 -4.59 9.39
N LEU A 257 3.85 -4.66 10.57
CA LEU A 257 3.53 -3.48 11.38
C LEU A 257 4.80 -2.72 11.80
N MET A 258 5.84 -3.43 12.23
CA MET A 258 7.14 -2.85 12.58
C MET A 258 7.77 -2.12 11.38
N LEU A 259 7.58 -2.62 10.15
CA LEU A 259 8.07 -2.00 8.93
C LEU A 259 7.24 -0.79 8.49
N GLY A 260 6.08 -0.54 9.10
CA GLY A 260 5.22 0.61 8.84
C GLY A 260 4.00 0.32 7.98
N ALA A 261 3.45 -0.90 8.06
CA ALA A 261 2.22 -1.24 7.37
C ALA A 261 1.05 -0.36 7.82
N SER A 262 0.27 0.13 6.85
CA SER A 262 -0.97 0.90 7.09
C SER A 262 -2.17 -0.02 7.34
N GLN A 263 -2.15 -1.21 6.78
CA GLN A 263 -3.08 -2.33 6.93
C GLN A 263 -2.34 -3.64 6.72
N ILE A 264 -2.96 -4.75 7.07
CA ILE A 264 -2.40 -6.09 6.87
C ILE A 264 -3.17 -6.83 5.78
N LYS A 265 -2.46 -7.48 4.84
CA LYS A 265 -3.05 -8.39 3.84
C LYS A 265 -2.89 -9.83 4.27
N MET A 266 -4.01 -10.53 4.47
CA MET A 266 -4.05 -11.97 4.69
C MET A 266 -4.77 -12.69 3.53
N LEU A 267 -4.39 -13.92 3.24
CA LEU A 267 -4.95 -14.70 2.14
C LEU A 267 -5.80 -15.83 2.73
N ALA A 268 -7.14 -15.64 2.69
CA ALA A 268 -8.12 -16.49 3.36
C ALA A 268 -8.83 -17.49 2.42
N GLY A 269 -8.46 -17.52 1.16
CA GLY A 269 -9.02 -18.42 0.16
C GLY A 269 -8.11 -18.61 -1.04
N GLY A 270 -8.43 -19.59 -1.88
CA GLY A 270 -7.74 -19.85 -3.12
C GLY A 270 -7.99 -18.78 -4.18
N GLY A 271 -7.20 -18.81 -5.26
CA GLY A 271 -7.24 -17.81 -6.30
C GLY A 271 -7.03 -18.32 -7.71
N VAL A 272 -6.89 -17.39 -8.64
CA VAL A 272 -6.69 -17.68 -10.08
C VAL A 272 -5.20 -17.64 -10.46
N ALA A 273 -4.45 -16.68 -9.90
CA ALA A 273 -3.06 -16.42 -10.25
C ALA A 273 -2.04 -17.29 -9.48
N SER A 274 -2.48 -18.06 -8.52
CA SER A 274 -1.64 -18.87 -7.64
C SER A 274 -1.06 -20.12 -8.31
N LEU A 275 -0.06 -20.73 -7.65
CA LEU A 275 0.65 -21.88 -8.19
C LEU A 275 0.05 -23.21 -7.73
N TYR A 276 -0.51 -23.28 -6.52
CA TYR A 276 -0.78 -24.57 -5.86
C TYR A 276 -2.20 -24.72 -5.32
N ASP A 277 -2.89 -23.63 -5.04
CA ASP A 277 -4.19 -23.65 -4.37
C ASP A 277 -5.36 -23.66 -5.36
N PRO A 278 -6.36 -24.53 -5.18
CA PRO A 278 -7.58 -24.47 -5.96
C PRO A 278 -8.47 -23.30 -5.52
N LEU A 279 -9.23 -22.71 -6.47
CA LEU A 279 -10.10 -21.55 -6.25
C LEU A 279 -11.09 -21.73 -5.08
N ASP A 280 -11.56 -22.94 -4.85
CA ASP A 280 -12.56 -23.29 -3.82
C ASP A 280 -11.95 -23.59 -2.46
N SER A 281 -10.61 -23.55 -2.32
CA SER A 281 -9.95 -23.74 -1.03
C SER A 281 -10.29 -22.62 -0.05
N THR A 282 -10.48 -22.98 1.22
CA THR A 282 -10.59 -22.03 2.32
C THR A 282 -9.31 -22.09 3.12
N GLN A 283 -8.61 -20.95 3.22
CA GLN A 283 -7.28 -20.87 3.80
C GLN A 283 -7.31 -20.19 5.16
N PHE A 284 -6.33 -20.52 5.99
CA PHE A 284 -6.31 -20.24 7.41
C PHE A 284 -7.55 -20.78 8.16
N THR A 285 -7.36 -21.20 9.37
CA THR A 285 -8.45 -21.42 10.33
C THR A 285 -8.97 -20.08 10.83
N GLU A 286 -10.13 -20.09 11.48
CA GLU A 286 -10.67 -18.87 12.09
C GLU A 286 -9.73 -18.30 13.18
N LYS A 287 -9.06 -19.17 13.93
CA LYS A 287 -8.12 -18.77 14.99
C LYS A 287 -6.88 -18.06 14.42
N GLU A 288 -6.32 -18.57 13.35
CA GLU A 288 -5.18 -17.95 12.67
C GLU A 288 -5.55 -16.57 12.09
N LEU A 289 -6.71 -16.45 11.43
CA LEU A 289 -7.20 -15.16 10.96
C LEU A 289 -7.43 -14.18 12.12
N ARG A 290 -8.01 -14.65 13.23
CA ARG A 290 -8.25 -13.86 14.43
C ARG A 290 -6.95 -13.37 15.04
N ALA A 291 -5.91 -14.21 15.11
CA ALA A 291 -4.60 -13.81 15.59
C ALA A 291 -4.02 -12.63 14.78
N GLY A 292 -4.18 -12.67 13.45
CA GLY A 292 -3.78 -11.55 12.58
C GLY A 292 -4.60 -10.29 12.82
N VAL A 293 -5.92 -10.43 13.01
CA VAL A 293 -6.82 -9.31 13.32
C VAL A 293 -6.49 -8.68 14.67
N GLU A 294 -6.23 -9.48 15.69
CA GLU A 294 -5.84 -9.00 17.03
C GLU A 294 -4.52 -8.23 16.96
N ALA A 295 -3.50 -8.77 16.30
CA ALA A 295 -2.22 -8.08 16.13
C ALA A 295 -2.34 -6.75 15.39
N ALA A 296 -3.19 -6.67 14.36
CA ALA A 296 -3.47 -5.42 13.65
C ALA A 296 -4.26 -4.44 14.53
N GLY A 297 -5.25 -4.94 15.27
CA GLY A 297 -6.06 -4.16 16.21
C GLY A 297 -5.24 -3.53 17.34
N ASP A 298 -4.25 -4.25 17.89
CA ASP A 298 -3.30 -3.72 18.88
C ASP A 298 -2.50 -2.52 18.36
N TRP A 299 -2.38 -2.38 17.05
CA TRP A 299 -1.76 -1.24 16.37
C TRP A 299 -2.78 -0.23 15.83
N ASN A 300 -4.05 -0.34 16.20
CA ASN A 300 -5.13 0.53 15.73
C ASN A 300 -5.24 0.58 14.19
N THR A 301 -5.09 -0.59 13.55
CA THR A 301 -5.31 -0.77 12.11
C THR A 301 -6.13 -2.04 11.85
N TYR A 302 -6.22 -2.49 10.61
CA TYR A 302 -7.14 -3.53 10.20
C TYR A 302 -6.50 -4.58 9.28
N VAL A 303 -7.19 -5.70 9.13
CA VAL A 303 -6.88 -6.75 8.16
C VAL A 303 -7.82 -6.65 6.97
N MET A 304 -7.25 -6.74 5.75
CA MET A 304 -7.92 -7.00 4.49
C MET A 304 -7.62 -8.43 4.05
N ALA A 305 -8.63 -9.16 3.56
CA ALA A 305 -8.51 -10.57 3.25
C ALA A 305 -8.87 -10.88 1.80
N HIS A 306 -7.93 -11.50 1.06
CA HIS A 306 -8.20 -12.13 -0.22
C HIS A 306 -9.06 -13.38 -0.02
N VAL A 307 -10.22 -13.44 -0.66
CA VAL A 307 -11.11 -14.60 -0.62
C VAL A 307 -12.21 -14.49 -1.66
N TYR A 308 -12.54 -15.59 -2.34
CA TYR A 308 -13.63 -15.61 -3.34
C TYR A 308 -14.93 -16.24 -2.81
N THR A 309 -14.80 -17.31 -2.02
CA THR A 309 -15.92 -18.22 -1.70
C THR A 309 -16.75 -17.79 -0.48
N PRO A 310 -18.05 -18.09 -0.44
CA PRO A 310 -18.91 -17.75 0.69
C PRO A 310 -18.41 -18.30 2.03
N LYS A 311 -17.88 -19.53 2.04
CA LYS A 311 -17.33 -20.17 3.25
C LYS A 311 -16.13 -19.38 3.79
N GLY A 312 -15.21 -18.99 2.92
CA GLY A 312 -14.01 -18.20 3.30
C GLY A 312 -14.39 -16.80 3.75
N ILE A 313 -15.30 -16.12 3.03
CA ILE A 313 -15.82 -14.79 3.39
C ILE A 313 -16.44 -14.82 4.79
N LYS A 314 -17.35 -15.74 5.06
CA LYS A 314 -18.01 -15.85 6.38
C LYS A 314 -17.00 -16.14 7.50
N ARG A 315 -15.97 -16.95 7.25
CA ARG A 315 -14.89 -17.20 8.21
C ARG A 315 -14.06 -15.92 8.46
N ALA A 316 -13.68 -15.19 7.42
CA ALA A 316 -12.92 -13.95 7.55
C ALA A 316 -13.69 -12.88 8.36
N ILE A 317 -14.98 -12.72 8.09
CA ILE A 317 -15.85 -11.80 8.84
C ILE A 317 -15.94 -12.20 10.31
N LYS A 318 -16.17 -13.48 10.62
CA LYS A 318 -16.21 -14.01 12.01
C LYS A 318 -14.89 -13.78 12.75
N ALA A 319 -13.76 -13.84 12.05
CA ALA A 319 -12.46 -13.53 12.61
C ALA A 319 -12.25 -12.03 12.88
N GLY A 320 -13.08 -11.12 12.33
CA GLY A 320 -13.02 -9.67 12.54
C GLY A 320 -12.34 -8.88 11.41
N VAL A 321 -12.14 -9.49 10.24
CA VAL A 321 -11.62 -8.80 9.04
C VAL A 321 -12.54 -7.64 8.66
N LYS A 322 -11.97 -6.49 8.24
CA LYS A 322 -12.72 -5.27 7.93
C LYS A 322 -12.88 -4.99 6.43
N SER A 323 -12.11 -5.65 5.57
CA SER A 323 -12.20 -5.51 4.12
C SER A 323 -12.08 -6.88 3.46
N ILE A 324 -13.11 -7.29 2.74
CA ILE A 324 -13.07 -8.45 1.85
C ILE A 324 -12.59 -7.99 0.50
N GLU A 325 -11.49 -8.57 0.05
CA GLU A 325 -10.93 -8.33 -1.28
C GLU A 325 -11.43 -9.42 -2.22
N HIS A 326 -11.85 -9.03 -3.40
CA HIS A 326 -12.46 -9.90 -4.41
C HIS A 326 -13.88 -10.30 -4.02
N GLY A 327 -14.10 -11.51 -3.57
CA GLY A 327 -15.43 -11.96 -3.13
C GLY A 327 -16.43 -12.22 -4.27
N GLN A 328 -16.00 -12.33 -5.54
CA GLN A 328 -16.88 -12.45 -6.69
C GLN A 328 -17.80 -13.68 -6.67
N LEU A 329 -17.50 -14.67 -5.85
CA LEU A 329 -18.34 -15.86 -5.68
C LEU A 329 -19.25 -15.79 -4.44
N ALA A 330 -19.39 -14.61 -3.83
CA ALA A 330 -20.24 -14.40 -2.65
C ALA A 330 -21.69 -14.82 -2.88
N ASP A 331 -22.29 -15.43 -1.86
CA ASP A 331 -23.74 -15.66 -1.79
C ASP A 331 -24.46 -14.54 -1.03
N GLU A 332 -25.79 -14.52 -1.07
CA GLU A 332 -26.58 -13.51 -0.37
C GLU A 332 -26.36 -13.53 1.15
N GLU A 333 -26.07 -14.68 1.74
CA GLU A 333 -25.84 -14.80 3.18
C GLU A 333 -24.55 -14.10 3.57
N SER A 334 -23.44 -14.35 2.84
CA SER A 334 -22.17 -13.69 3.10
C SER A 334 -22.21 -12.18 2.85
N VAL A 335 -22.98 -11.72 1.84
CA VAL A 335 -23.18 -10.29 1.58
C VAL A 335 -24.01 -9.62 2.68
N LYS A 336 -25.07 -10.25 3.16
CA LYS A 336 -25.84 -9.75 4.32
C LYS A 336 -24.94 -9.64 5.56
N MET A 337 -24.09 -10.64 5.79
CA MET A 337 -23.14 -10.62 6.90
C MET A 337 -22.12 -9.47 6.76
N MET A 338 -21.60 -9.17 5.55
CA MET A 338 -20.78 -7.99 5.31
C MET A 338 -21.50 -6.70 5.72
N ARG A 339 -22.77 -6.56 5.32
CA ARG A 339 -23.58 -5.38 5.67
C ARG A 339 -23.74 -5.24 7.18
N ASP A 340 -24.15 -6.31 7.84
CA ASP A 340 -24.53 -6.31 9.25
C ASP A 340 -23.33 -6.06 10.16
N GLU A 341 -22.13 -6.52 9.75
CA GLU A 341 -20.85 -6.31 10.45
C GLU A 341 -20.07 -5.07 9.96
N GLY A 342 -20.62 -4.31 9.00
CA GLY A 342 -20.01 -3.11 8.46
C GLY A 342 -18.69 -3.37 7.72
N VAL A 343 -18.53 -4.54 7.14
CA VAL A 343 -17.34 -4.94 6.40
C VAL A 343 -17.36 -4.35 4.99
N TRP A 344 -16.23 -3.80 4.56
CA TRP A 344 -16.05 -3.28 3.22
C TRP A 344 -15.88 -4.40 2.20
N TRP A 345 -16.40 -4.17 1.01
CA TRP A 345 -16.19 -5.05 -0.14
C TRP A 345 -15.35 -4.34 -1.20
N SER A 346 -14.07 -4.70 -1.30
CA SER A 346 -13.18 -4.21 -2.35
C SER A 346 -13.34 -5.09 -3.59
N LEU A 347 -14.13 -4.61 -4.55
CA LEU A 347 -14.46 -5.33 -5.79
C LEU A 347 -13.58 -4.87 -6.95
N GLN A 348 -13.04 -5.85 -7.68
CA GLN A 348 -12.28 -5.64 -8.90
C GLN A 348 -13.15 -5.95 -10.14
N PRO A 349 -12.93 -5.25 -11.26
CA PRO A 349 -13.69 -5.44 -12.49
C PRO A 349 -13.20 -6.67 -13.29
N PHE A 350 -13.21 -7.86 -12.68
CA PHE A 350 -12.78 -9.10 -13.31
C PHE A 350 -13.83 -9.59 -14.32
N LEU A 351 -13.91 -8.89 -15.43
CA LEU A 351 -14.80 -9.23 -16.55
C LEU A 351 -14.04 -10.06 -17.59
N GLN A 352 -14.78 -10.80 -18.41
CA GLN A 352 -14.20 -11.54 -19.53
C GLN A 352 -14.18 -10.63 -20.77
N ASP A 353 -13.13 -9.82 -20.89
CA ASP A 353 -12.95 -8.82 -21.92
C ASP A 353 -11.47 -8.71 -22.33
N GLU A 354 -11.12 -7.70 -23.13
CA GLU A 354 -9.76 -7.46 -23.63
C GLU A 354 -8.74 -7.10 -22.55
N ASP A 355 -9.18 -6.71 -21.36
CA ASP A 355 -8.31 -6.42 -20.23
C ASP A 355 -8.00 -7.65 -19.37
N SER A 356 -8.63 -8.78 -19.68
CA SER A 356 -8.46 -10.03 -18.92
C SER A 356 -7.05 -10.59 -19.07
N ASN A 357 -6.50 -11.10 -17.97
CA ASN A 357 -5.25 -11.86 -18.03
C ASN A 357 -5.43 -13.14 -18.87
N VAL A 358 -4.44 -13.47 -19.67
CA VAL A 358 -4.42 -14.70 -20.46
C VAL A 358 -3.61 -15.76 -19.73
N TYR A 359 -4.26 -16.82 -19.27
CA TYR A 359 -3.59 -17.96 -18.63
C TYR A 359 -3.42 -19.12 -19.61
N PRO A 360 -2.18 -19.63 -19.81
CA PRO A 360 -1.93 -20.82 -20.63
C PRO A 360 -2.58 -22.09 -20.07
N ASP A 361 -2.62 -22.21 -18.74
CA ASP A 361 -3.17 -23.36 -18.04
C ASP A 361 -4.71 -23.41 -18.14
N PRO A 362 -5.30 -24.53 -18.62
CA PRO A 362 -6.74 -24.71 -18.73
C PRO A 362 -7.49 -24.58 -17.39
N ALA A 363 -6.94 -25.10 -16.29
CA ALA A 363 -7.58 -25.04 -14.97
C ALA A 363 -7.66 -23.60 -14.45
N ARG A 364 -6.62 -22.79 -14.69
CA ARG A 364 -6.63 -21.36 -14.36
C ARG A 364 -7.64 -20.60 -15.21
N ARG A 365 -7.77 -20.92 -16.50
CA ARG A 365 -8.80 -20.29 -17.36
C ARG A 365 -10.20 -20.62 -16.89
N GLU A 366 -10.46 -21.86 -16.46
CA GLU A 366 -11.74 -22.24 -15.87
C GLU A 366 -12.04 -21.45 -14.59
N SER A 367 -11.07 -21.37 -13.68
CA SER A 367 -11.17 -20.58 -12.46
C SER A 367 -11.43 -19.09 -12.74
N GLN A 368 -10.71 -18.52 -13.71
CA GLN A 368 -10.92 -17.14 -14.16
C GLN A 368 -12.33 -16.93 -14.72
N SER A 369 -12.83 -17.85 -15.53
CA SER A 369 -14.17 -17.80 -16.08
C SER A 369 -15.25 -17.82 -14.98
N LYS A 370 -15.10 -18.66 -13.95
CA LYS A 370 -16.00 -18.70 -12.78
C LYS A 370 -16.01 -17.36 -12.04
N VAL A 371 -14.83 -16.77 -11.82
CA VAL A 371 -14.70 -15.45 -11.17
C VAL A 371 -15.35 -14.36 -12.02
N ALA A 372 -15.12 -14.36 -13.34
CA ALA A 372 -15.71 -13.36 -14.25
C ALA A 372 -17.25 -13.44 -14.28
N GLN A 373 -17.80 -14.65 -14.31
CA GLN A 373 -19.27 -14.87 -14.21
C GLN A 373 -19.82 -14.37 -12.88
N GLY A 374 -19.08 -14.59 -11.78
CA GLY A 374 -19.46 -14.12 -10.45
C GLY A 374 -19.40 -12.60 -10.30
N THR A 375 -18.56 -11.92 -11.08
CA THR A 375 -18.34 -10.46 -10.97
C THR A 375 -19.63 -9.67 -11.19
N VAL A 376 -20.42 -10.00 -12.21
CA VAL A 376 -21.70 -9.32 -12.49
C VAL A 376 -22.62 -9.41 -11.29
N LYS A 377 -22.84 -10.65 -10.79
CA LYS A 377 -23.68 -10.91 -9.62
C LYS A 377 -23.15 -10.20 -8.36
N ALA A 378 -21.83 -10.11 -8.18
CA ALA A 378 -21.24 -9.43 -7.04
C ALA A 378 -21.58 -7.93 -7.04
N TYR A 379 -21.47 -7.24 -8.17
CA TYR A 379 -21.89 -5.84 -8.28
C TYR A 379 -23.40 -5.65 -8.04
N GLU A 380 -24.25 -6.53 -8.57
CA GLU A 380 -25.70 -6.52 -8.32
C GLU A 380 -26.02 -6.69 -6.82
N LEU A 381 -25.36 -7.64 -6.16
CA LEU A 381 -25.54 -7.89 -4.73
C LEU A 381 -25.05 -6.72 -3.88
N ALA A 382 -23.89 -6.13 -4.24
CA ALA A 382 -23.36 -4.97 -3.55
C ALA A 382 -24.34 -3.79 -3.58
N GLN A 383 -24.94 -3.52 -4.74
CA GLN A 383 -25.97 -2.49 -4.90
C GLN A 383 -27.26 -2.85 -4.13
N LYS A 384 -27.77 -4.07 -4.32
CA LYS A 384 -29.01 -4.55 -3.68
C LYS A 384 -28.98 -4.41 -2.16
N TYR A 385 -27.83 -4.68 -1.55
CA TYR A 385 -27.67 -4.65 -0.10
C TYR A 385 -26.99 -3.38 0.44
N GLY A 386 -26.65 -2.42 -0.42
CA GLY A 386 -26.04 -1.15 -0.04
C GLY A 386 -24.69 -1.32 0.65
N ILE A 387 -23.88 -2.28 0.19
CA ILE A 387 -22.56 -2.56 0.78
C ILE A 387 -21.59 -1.40 0.46
N LYS A 388 -20.81 -0.98 1.45
CA LYS A 388 -19.69 -0.08 1.21
C LYS A 388 -18.67 -0.75 0.31
N THR A 389 -18.59 -0.28 -0.94
CA THR A 389 -17.76 -0.89 -1.97
C THR A 389 -16.56 -0.01 -2.29
N GLY A 390 -15.35 -0.56 -2.15
CA GLY A 390 -14.13 0.04 -2.67
C GLY A 390 -13.86 -0.44 -4.09
N TRP A 391 -13.33 0.45 -4.93
CA TRP A 391 -12.86 0.11 -6.27
C TRP A 391 -11.35 -0.04 -6.28
N GLY A 392 -10.85 -1.07 -6.94
CA GLY A 392 -9.44 -1.30 -7.20
C GLY A 392 -9.26 -2.21 -8.41
N THR A 393 -8.06 -2.27 -8.97
CA THR A 393 -7.81 -3.02 -10.21
C THR A 393 -7.27 -4.42 -10.00
N ASP A 394 -6.45 -4.62 -8.97
CA ASP A 394 -5.69 -5.85 -8.73
C ASP A 394 -4.78 -6.22 -9.92
N VAL A 395 -4.16 -5.24 -10.55
CA VAL A 395 -3.13 -5.55 -11.55
C VAL A 395 -1.91 -6.12 -10.85
N LEU A 396 -1.69 -7.42 -11.09
CA LEU A 396 -0.61 -8.20 -10.48
C LEU A 396 0.10 -9.02 -11.57
N PHE A 397 1.43 -8.95 -11.60
CA PHE A 397 2.28 -9.67 -12.55
C PHE A 397 1.93 -9.45 -14.04
N ASN A 398 1.31 -8.31 -14.35
CA ASN A 398 0.84 -7.97 -15.68
C ASN A 398 1.33 -6.59 -16.15
N PRO A 399 2.57 -6.49 -16.67
CA PRO A 399 3.12 -5.21 -17.14
C PRO A 399 2.27 -4.48 -18.18
N LYS A 400 1.58 -5.22 -19.06
CA LYS A 400 0.69 -4.64 -20.07
C LYS A 400 -0.62 -4.13 -19.46
N GLY A 401 -1.11 -4.82 -18.44
CA GLY A 401 -2.36 -4.48 -17.75
C GLY A 401 -2.27 -3.17 -16.96
N THR A 402 -1.07 -2.71 -16.57
CA THR A 402 -0.94 -1.46 -15.80
C THR A 402 -1.51 -0.26 -16.56
N ALA A 403 -1.39 -0.22 -17.89
CA ALA A 403 -1.89 0.87 -18.71
C ALA A 403 -3.44 0.95 -18.75
N THR A 404 -4.13 -0.12 -18.40
CA THR A 404 -5.61 -0.19 -18.48
C THR A 404 -6.32 0.35 -17.23
N GLN A 405 -5.59 0.80 -16.21
CA GLN A 405 -6.09 1.18 -14.89
C GLN A 405 -7.33 2.13 -14.97
N GLY A 406 -7.26 3.21 -15.72
CA GLY A 406 -8.39 4.13 -15.92
C GLY A 406 -9.55 3.51 -16.72
N ARG A 407 -9.25 2.68 -17.74
CA ARG A 407 -10.26 1.97 -18.52
C ARG A 407 -11.03 0.95 -17.68
N GLN A 408 -10.36 0.29 -16.75
CA GLN A 408 -11.01 -0.65 -15.84
C GLN A 408 -12.00 0.04 -14.89
N LEU A 409 -11.82 1.31 -14.57
CA LEU A 409 -12.85 2.11 -13.91
C LEU A 409 -13.99 2.47 -14.87
N ALA A 410 -13.66 2.97 -16.05
CA ALA A 410 -14.63 3.45 -17.03
C ALA A 410 -15.63 2.35 -17.46
N LYS A 411 -15.18 1.10 -17.64
CA LYS A 411 -16.06 0.00 -18.04
C LYS A 411 -17.14 -0.38 -16.99
N LEU A 412 -16.99 0.07 -15.74
CA LEU A 412 -17.99 -0.15 -14.70
C LEU A 412 -19.23 0.75 -14.82
N THR A 413 -19.25 1.69 -15.78
CA THR A 413 -20.47 2.45 -16.13
C THR A 413 -21.62 1.56 -16.56
N ARG A 414 -21.36 0.28 -16.87
CA ARG A 414 -22.37 -0.75 -17.08
C ARG A 414 -23.16 -1.11 -15.80
N PHE A 415 -22.62 -0.83 -14.60
CA PHE A 415 -23.25 -1.15 -13.31
C PHE A 415 -23.66 0.09 -12.52
N TYR A 416 -22.96 1.20 -12.69
CA TYR A 416 -23.15 2.44 -11.93
C TYR A 416 -23.20 3.65 -12.86
N ASP A 417 -23.87 4.71 -12.43
CA ASP A 417 -23.72 5.99 -13.10
C ASP A 417 -22.28 6.56 -12.94
N PRO A 418 -21.80 7.34 -13.91
CA PRO A 418 -20.42 7.80 -13.92
C PRO A 418 -20.00 8.63 -12.70
N LEU A 419 -20.90 9.46 -12.15
CA LEU A 419 -20.59 10.29 -10.95
C LEU A 419 -20.46 9.42 -9.71
N THR A 420 -21.28 8.38 -9.59
CA THR A 420 -21.15 7.37 -8.52
C THR A 420 -19.80 6.65 -8.59
N LEU A 421 -19.35 6.27 -9.79
CA LEU A 421 -18.04 5.65 -10.00
C LEU A 421 -16.88 6.60 -9.67
N LEU A 422 -16.96 7.86 -10.08
CA LEU A 422 -15.94 8.84 -9.69
C LEU A 422 -15.91 9.07 -8.18
N LYS A 423 -17.07 9.12 -7.52
CA LYS A 423 -17.15 9.16 -6.07
C LYS A 423 -16.49 7.93 -5.46
N GLN A 424 -16.76 6.73 -6.02
CA GLN A 424 -16.16 5.48 -5.55
C GLN A 424 -14.64 5.49 -5.68
N ALA A 425 -14.10 5.88 -6.82
CA ALA A 425 -12.66 5.96 -7.07
C ALA A 425 -11.97 7.19 -6.43
N THR A 426 -12.70 8.01 -5.69
CA THR A 426 -12.18 9.19 -4.98
C THR A 426 -12.56 9.16 -3.50
N SER A 427 -13.63 9.83 -3.08
CA SER A 427 -13.96 9.99 -1.66
C SER A 427 -14.34 8.69 -0.95
N THR A 428 -15.06 7.78 -1.62
CA THR A 428 -15.40 6.48 -1.02
C THR A 428 -14.15 5.62 -0.80
N ASN A 429 -13.25 5.58 -1.78
CA ASN A 429 -11.97 4.88 -1.62
C ASN A 429 -11.10 5.54 -0.52
N ALA A 430 -11.15 6.87 -0.37
CA ALA A 430 -10.47 7.56 0.74
C ALA A 430 -11.03 7.15 2.11
N GLU A 431 -12.35 6.92 2.22
CA GLU A 431 -12.97 6.38 3.45
C GLU A 431 -12.47 4.96 3.78
N LEU A 432 -12.27 4.12 2.77
CA LEU A 432 -11.65 2.80 2.96
C LEU A 432 -10.20 2.91 3.43
N LEU A 433 -9.41 3.82 2.85
CA LEU A 433 -8.03 4.07 3.31
C LEU A 433 -7.98 4.56 4.77
N ALA A 434 -8.97 5.33 5.20
CA ALA A 434 -9.06 5.85 6.57
C ALA A 434 -9.27 4.76 7.63
N LEU A 435 -9.63 3.52 7.26
CA LEU A 435 -9.63 2.38 8.18
C LEU A 435 -8.25 2.08 8.79
N SER A 436 -7.18 2.60 8.18
CA SER A 436 -5.82 2.53 8.74
C SER A 436 -5.69 3.21 10.11
N GLY A 437 -6.68 4.01 10.53
CA GLY A 437 -6.75 4.63 11.85
C GLY A 437 -5.47 5.38 12.21
N GLU A 438 -4.86 5.02 13.34
CA GLU A 438 -3.60 5.62 13.80
C GLU A 438 -2.38 5.27 12.90
N ARG A 439 -2.52 4.31 12.02
CA ARG A 439 -1.47 3.93 11.04
C ARG A 439 -1.68 4.59 9.68
N ASN A 440 -2.62 5.55 9.58
CA ASN A 440 -2.80 6.35 8.38
C ASN A 440 -1.59 7.28 8.16
N PRO A 441 -0.78 7.07 7.10
CA PRO A 441 0.41 7.88 6.85
C PRO A 441 0.11 9.27 6.30
N TYR A 442 -1.15 9.55 5.91
CA TYR A 442 -1.58 10.79 5.26
C TYR A 442 -2.86 11.33 5.92
N PRO A 443 -2.73 12.12 7.00
CA PRO A 443 -3.85 12.45 7.88
C PRO A 443 -4.87 13.45 7.30
N GLN A 444 -4.53 14.21 6.25
CA GLN A 444 -5.47 15.15 5.66
C GLN A 444 -6.47 14.44 4.73
N PRO A 445 -7.68 14.98 4.52
CA PRO A 445 -8.67 14.40 3.64
C PRO A 445 -8.15 14.19 2.22
N LEU A 446 -8.44 13.01 1.66
CA LEU A 446 -8.17 12.60 0.29
C LEU A 446 -9.47 12.46 -0.52
N GLY A 447 -9.34 12.44 -1.84
CA GLY A 447 -10.47 12.17 -2.75
C GLY A 447 -11.57 13.22 -2.74
N ARG A 448 -11.28 14.41 -2.23
CA ARG A 448 -12.22 15.55 -2.18
C ARG A 448 -11.53 16.86 -2.55
N ILE A 449 -12.27 17.77 -3.19
CA ILE A 449 -11.87 19.16 -3.38
C ILE A 449 -12.62 20.01 -2.36
N ALA A 450 -11.98 20.24 -1.23
CA ALA A 450 -12.52 21.00 -0.11
C ALA A 450 -11.38 21.67 0.68
N PRO A 451 -11.62 22.78 1.38
CA PRO A 451 -10.63 23.38 2.26
C PRO A 451 -10.11 22.36 3.28
N GLY A 452 -8.78 22.32 3.46
CA GLY A 452 -8.07 21.38 4.33
C GLY A 452 -7.72 20.03 3.69
N ALA A 453 -8.26 19.70 2.51
CA ALA A 453 -7.89 18.49 1.78
C ALA A 453 -6.53 18.63 1.09
N TYR A 454 -5.85 17.50 0.87
CA TYR A 454 -4.66 17.51 0.03
C TYR A 454 -4.97 18.04 -1.37
N ALA A 455 -4.07 18.85 -1.92
CA ALA A 455 -4.15 19.34 -3.29
C ALA A 455 -3.69 18.28 -4.29
N ASP A 456 -4.44 17.20 -4.37
CA ASP A 456 -4.31 16.11 -5.32
C ASP A 456 -5.45 16.25 -6.33
N LEU A 457 -5.16 16.81 -7.51
CA LEU A 457 -6.15 17.29 -8.47
C LEU A 457 -5.81 16.85 -9.88
N LEU A 458 -6.85 16.63 -10.66
CA LEU A 458 -6.77 16.40 -12.10
C LEU A 458 -7.57 17.45 -12.85
N VAL A 459 -7.03 17.95 -13.96
CA VAL A 459 -7.81 18.69 -14.98
C VAL A 459 -7.92 17.80 -16.20
N ALA A 460 -9.14 17.52 -16.64
CA ALA A 460 -9.42 16.55 -17.68
C ALA A 460 -10.33 17.09 -18.80
N ASP A 461 -10.07 16.61 -20.01
CA ASP A 461 -10.98 16.72 -21.15
C ASP A 461 -12.01 15.59 -21.06
N GLY A 462 -13.15 15.86 -20.43
CA GLY A 462 -14.21 14.89 -20.25
C GLY A 462 -15.45 15.47 -19.59
N ASP A 463 -16.53 14.74 -19.68
CA ASP A 463 -17.78 15.07 -19.00
C ASP A 463 -18.31 13.84 -18.24
N PRO A 464 -18.14 13.81 -16.90
CA PRO A 464 -18.58 12.68 -16.10
C PRO A 464 -20.12 12.59 -15.97
N ALA A 465 -20.87 13.55 -16.49
CA ALA A 465 -22.32 13.42 -16.63
C ALA A 465 -22.69 12.51 -17.81
N VAL A 466 -21.76 12.27 -18.74
CA VAL A 466 -21.97 11.45 -19.94
C VAL A 466 -21.33 10.08 -19.80
N ASN A 467 -19.99 10.02 -19.55
CA ASN A 467 -19.23 8.79 -19.40
C ASN A 467 -17.89 9.02 -18.70
N LEU A 468 -17.10 7.98 -18.54
CA LEU A 468 -15.73 8.04 -17.99
C LEU A 468 -14.64 7.65 -19.01
N ASP A 469 -14.94 7.64 -20.30
CA ASP A 469 -14.03 7.18 -21.37
C ASP A 469 -12.74 8.02 -21.45
N PHE A 470 -12.79 9.26 -20.97
CA PHE A 470 -11.61 10.12 -20.88
C PHE A 470 -10.52 9.54 -19.98
N LEU A 471 -10.86 8.66 -19.04
CA LEU A 471 -9.89 7.95 -18.18
C LEU A 471 -9.18 6.80 -18.90
N SER A 472 -9.74 6.32 -20.02
CA SER A 472 -9.13 5.25 -20.82
C SER A 472 -7.90 5.70 -21.60
N ASN A 473 -7.77 7.01 -21.84
CA ASN A 473 -6.60 7.61 -22.50
C ASN A 473 -6.05 8.79 -21.68
N PRO A 474 -5.43 8.53 -20.52
CA PRO A 474 -4.98 9.58 -19.61
C PRO A 474 -3.87 10.46 -20.16
N GLU A 475 -3.06 9.93 -21.10
CA GLU A 475 -2.00 10.71 -21.72
C GLU A 475 -2.55 11.91 -22.49
N GLN A 476 -3.63 11.73 -23.23
CA GLN A 476 -4.29 12.78 -24.02
C GLN A 476 -5.27 13.60 -23.19
N ASN A 477 -6.05 12.96 -22.34
CA ASN A 477 -7.22 13.58 -21.72
C ASN A 477 -6.94 14.22 -20.35
N LEU A 478 -5.91 13.79 -19.60
CA LEU A 478 -5.51 14.47 -18.38
C LEU A 478 -4.56 15.62 -18.71
N ARG A 479 -5.07 16.85 -18.66
CA ARG A 479 -4.34 18.05 -19.03
C ARG A 479 -3.45 18.59 -17.94
N LEU A 480 -3.88 18.44 -16.67
CA LEU A 480 -3.07 18.76 -15.51
C LEU A 480 -3.17 17.62 -14.50
N ILE A 481 -2.04 17.27 -13.93
CA ILE A 481 -1.93 16.33 -12.80
C ILE A 481 -1.17 17.02 -11.69
N MET A 482 -1.82 17.18 -10.55
CA MET A 482 -1.25 17.77 -9.35
C MET A 482 -1.32 16.77 -8.19
N LYS A 483 -0.23 16.65 -7.45
CA LYS A 483 -0.18 15.90 -6.19
C LYS A 483 0.61 16.73 -5.16
N ASP A 484 0.12 16.79 -3.92
CA ASP A 484 0.72 17.63 -2.87
C ASP A 484 0.87 19.12 -3.30
N GLY A 485 -0.04 19.64 -4.12
CA GLY A 485 0.05 21.00 -4.68
C GLY A 485 1.16 21.18 -5.73
N LYS A 486 1.93 20.13 -6.01
CA LYS A 486 2.97 20.14 -7.03
C LYS A 486 2.40 19.67 -8.37
N VAL A 487 2.60 20.47 -9.40
CA VAL A 487 2.21 20.13 -10.78
C VAL A 487 3.23 19.14 -11.35
N HIS A 488 2.75 17.97 -11.77
CA HIS A 488 3.55 16.89 -12.40
C HIS A 488 3.33 16.83 -13.92
N LYS A 489 2.16 17.28 -14.38
CA LYS A 489 1.84 17.44 -15.80
C LYS A 489 1.03 18.71 -15.97
N ASN A 490 1.32 19.49 -17.02
CA ASN A 490 0.50 20.63 -17.46
C ASN A 490 0.61 20.78 -18.97
N THR A 491 -0.53 20.59 -19.65
CA THR A 491 -0.71 20.74 -21.11
C THR A 491 -1.95 21.58 -21.43
N LEU A 492 -2.32 22.48 -20.48
CA LEU A 492 -3.40 23.46 -20.64
C LEU A 492 -3.02 24.56 -21.62
#